data_074cef91829422c681a2398d5c7c1dbd
#
_entry.id   074cef91829422c681a2398d5c7c1dbd
#
_cell.length_a   1.000
_cell.length_b   1.000
_cell.length_c   1.000
_cell.angle_alpha   90.00
_cell.angle_beta   90.00
_cell.angle_gamma   90.00
#
_symmetry.space_group_name_H-M   'P 1'
#
loop_
_entity.id
_entity.type
_entity.pdbx_description
1 polymer ?
#
loop_
_entity_poly.entity_id
_entity_poly.type
_entity_poly.pdbx_seq_one_letter_code
_entity_poly.pdbx_strand_id
1 'polypeptide(L)'
;VEIHLAAVQVAWSPALYASPQAFAERMLSLGRAAAEGAGERPRLIAYPELIGLPLLLTVAGDTHALAAPSFAAALARLAPRHAGRWLRTAWRARSLGLGAIYGSYAVDAYRLWYGTFADVARDTNAVVVAGSAFLPDVDEEPSRGWHVRDWAVHNAALTIAPQGHLLARTAKVHLVPGSERGAGLRLGRLEDLEVVDTKLGRLAVAVCLDGFHGRVLSTLDARGAQLLVQPSANMHPWETPWVPDPRRSEGDAWLGEGLRARLQGRQSLRYGVNPMLVGEAFGLRPRGRSSIFANVADADARAAEGQKAVAALAQAAAVAPIDARPGLLVLAPDAEHEAVVRAHVPHPDGLASAT
;
A
#
# COMPACT_ATOMS: atom_id res chain seq x y z
N VAL A 1 16.29 -20.85 3.52
CA VAL A 1 15.59 -20.29 2.32
C VAL A 1 15.46 -18.79 2.53
N GLU A 2 15.74 -18.00 1.48
CA GLU A 2 15.54 -16.55 1.47
C GLU A 2 14.23 -16.20 0.75
N ILE A 3 13.66 -15.04 1.12
CA ILE A 3 12.55 -14.42 0.41
C ILE A 3 12.98 -13.06 -0.16
N HIS A 4 12.30 -12.62 -1.21
CA HIS A 4 12.52 -11.34 -1.86
C HIS A 4 11.39 -10.38 -1.51
N LEU A 5 11.73 -9.23 -0.92
CA LEU A 5 10.81 -8.16 -0.56
C LEU A 5 11.06 -6.94 -1.44
N ALA A 6 10.03 -6.36 -2.01
CA ALA A 6 10.13 -5.15 -2.81
C ALA A 6 9.04 -4.12 -2.45
N ALA A 7 9.44 -2.87 -2.28
CA ALA A 7 8.54 -1.73 -2.14
C ALA A 7 8.66 -0.81 -3.36
N VAL A 8 7.55 -0.56 -4.02
CA VAL A 8 7.47 0.29 -5.22
C VAL A 8 7.08 1.71 -4.80
N GLN A 9 7.95 2.67 -5.06
CA GLN A 9 7.69 4.10 -4.93
C GLN A 9 7.13 4.61 -6.25
N VAL A 10 5.81 4.76 -6.35
CA VAL A 10 5.17 5.15 -7.60
C VAL A 10 5.10 6.66 -7.72
N ALA A 11 5.53 7.20 -8.87
CA ALA A 11 5.33 8.61 -9.19
C ALA A 11 3.91 8.85 -9.73
N TRP A 12 3.09 9.46 -8.90
CA TRP A 12 1.72 9.84 -9.24
C TRP A 12 1.70 10.95 -10.29
N SER A 13 0.91 10.77 -11.33
CA SER A 13 0.72 11.80 -12.37
C SER A 13 -0.61 11.61 -13.09
N PRO A 14 -1.22 12.66 -13.67
CA PRO A 14 -2.41 12.50 -14.49
C PRO A 14 -2.23 11.55 -15.69
N ALA A 15 -1.02 11.52 -16.27
CA ALA A 15 -0.70 10.64 -17.40
C ALA A 15 -0.83 9.15 -17.06
N LEU A 16 -0.54 8.76 -15.82
CA LEU A 16 -0.70 7.40 -15.33
C LEU A 16 -2.14 6.89 -15.47
N TYR A 17 -3.12 7.78 -15.43
CA TYR A 17 -4.55 7.47 -15.42
C TYR A 17 -5.25 7.83 -16.74
N ALA A 18 -4.48 8.18 -17.78
CA ALA A 18 -5.02 8.61 -19.08
C ALA A 18 -5.84 7.51 -19.79
N SER A 19 -5.52 6.24 -19.53
CA SER A 19 -6.29 5.09 -20.02
C SER A 19 -6.09 3.87 -19.10
N PRO A 20 -7.00 2.87 -19.18
CA PRO A 20 -6.78 1.58 -18.52
C PRO A 20 -5.45 0.92 -18.89
N GLN A 21 -5.06 1.03 -20.16
CA GLN A 21 -3.82 0.47 -20.68
C GLN A 21 -2.59 1.16 -20.09
N ALA A 22 -2.58 2.51 -20.06
CA ALA A 22 -1.46 3.28 -19.49
C ALA A 22 -1.21 2.90 -18.02
N PHE A 23 -2.28 2.76 -17.22
CA PHE A 23 -2.19 2.31 -15.85
C PHE A 23 -1.63 0.88 -15.74
N ALA A 24 -2.21 -0.06 -16.50
CA ALA A 24 -1.83 -1.47 -16.44
C ALA A 24 -0.37 -1.67 -16.89
N GLU A 25 0.05 -1.08 -18.00
CA GLU A 25 1.42 -1.17 -18.52
C GLU A 25 2.43 -0.60 -17.53
N ARG A 26 2.11 0.54 -16.87
CA ARG A 26 3.00 1.12 -15.88
C ARG A 26 3.14 0.26 -14.65
N MET A 27 2.04 -0.23 -14.09
CA MET A 27 2.09 -1.12 -12.92
C MET A 27 2.84 -2.41 -13.22
N LEU A 28 2.64 -2.99 -14.40
CA LEU A 28 3.36 -4.18 -14.85
C LEU A 28 4.87 -3.92 -15.01
N SER A 29 5.25 -2.81 -15.63
CA SER A 29 6.65 -2.40 -15.78
C SER A 29 7.35 -2.26 -14.43
N LEU A 30 6.70 -1.59 -13.47
CA LEU A 30 7.22 -1.44 -12.11
C LEU A 30 7.27 -2.77 -11.35
N GLY A 31 6.28 -3.64 -11.56
CA GLY A 31 6.28 -4.99 -11.00
C GLY A 31 7.44 -5.85 -11.49
N ARG A 32 7.73 -5.81 -12.81
CA ARG A 32 8.90 -6.49 -13.39
C ARG A 32 10.20 -5.96 -12.80
N ALA A 33 10.34 -4.63 -12.74
CA ALA A 33 11.48 -4.01 -12.08
C ALA A 33 11.59 -4.45 -10.61
N ALA A 34 10.47 -4.55 -9.88
CA ALA A 34 10.46 -5.02 -8.50
C ALA A 34 10.86 -6.49 -8.34
N ALA A 35 10.60 -7.33 -9.34
CA ALA A 35 10.97 -8.75 -9.35
C ALA A 35 12.42 -9.02 -9.78
N GLU A 36 13.14 -8.02 -10.30
CA GLU A 36 14.54 -8.18 -10.73
C GLU A 36 15.42 -8.69 -9.58
N GLY A 37 16.29 -9.67 -9.87
CA GLY A 37 17.20 -10.26 -8.89
C GLY A 37 16.55 -11.26 -7.93
N ALA A 38 15.23 -11.47 -7.99
CA ALA A 38 14.56 -12.43 -7.11
C ALA A 38 14.98 -13.88 -7.34
N GLY A 39 15.35 -14.27 -8.59
CA GLY A 39 15.64 -15.67 -8.96
C GLY A 39 14.44 -16.58 -8.65
N GLU A 40 14.71 -17.72 -8.00
CA GLU A 40 13.68 -18.67 -7.57
C GLU A 40 13.04 -18.34 -6.20
N ARG A 41 13.45 -17.25 -5.56
CA ARG A 41 12.93 -16.89 -4.23
C ARG A 41 11.44 -16.58 -4.27
N PRO A 42 10.66 -17.00 -3.28
CA PRO A 42 9.33 -16.45 -3.03
C PRO A 42 9.43 -14.94 -2.90
N ARG A 43 8.49 -14.21 -3.52
CA ARG A 43 8.59 -12.74 -3.60
C ARG A 43 7.32 -12.02 -3.25
N LEU A 44 7.50 -10.87 -2.57
CA LEU A 44 6.47 -9.89 -2.24
C LEU A 44 6.75 -8.60 -2.98
N ILE A 45 5.76 -8.06 -3.67
CA ILE A 45 5.80 -6.74 -4.30
C ILE A 45 4.68 -5.89 -3.71
N ALA A 46 5.01 -4.74 -3.14
CA ALA A 46 4.06 -3.86 -2.49
C ALA A 46 3.99 -2.49 -3.18
N TYR A 47 2.77 -2.02 -3.46
CA TYR A 47 2.46 -0.73 -4.07
C TYR A 47 1.85 0.22 -3.04
N PRO A 48 1.94 1.56 -3.26
CA PRO A 48 1.56 2.57 -2.27
C PRO A 48 0.05 2.77 -2.12
N GLU A 49 -0.32 3.42 -1.04
CA GLU A 49 -1.69 3.89 -0.77
C GLU A 49 -2.17 4.83 -1.89
N LEU A 50 -3.48 4.89 -2.11
CA LEU A 50 -4.19 5.76 -3.06
C LEU A 50 -3.87 5.52 -4.55
N ILE A 51 -3.08 4.50 -4.88
CA ILE A 51 -2.74 4.21 -6.28
C ILE A 51 -3.99 3.90 -7.14
N GLY A 52 -5.02 3.33 -6.53
CA GLY A 52 -6.30 3.06 -7.19
C GLY A 52 -7.32 4.21 -7.14
N LEU A 53 -7.04 5.29 -6.39
CA LEU A 53 -8.00 6.37 -6.17
C LEU A 53 -8.47 7.06 -7.47
N PRO A 54 -7.58 7.45 -8.44
CA PRO A 54 -8.01 8.12 -9.65
C PRO A 54 -8.62 7.20 -10.70
N LEU A 55 -8.64 5.88 -10.51
CA LEU A 55 -9.16 4.94 -11.52
C LEU A 55 -10.65 5.18 -11.83
N LEU A 56 -11.41 5.75 -10.89
CA LEU A 56 -12.78 6.18 -11.19
C LEU A 56 -12.83 7.21 -12.34
N LEU A 57 -11.83 8.09 -12.47
CA LEU A 57 -11.74 9.07 -13.56
C LEU A 57 -11.36 8.38 -14.87
N THR A 58 -10.45 7.41 -14.80
CA THR A 58 -10.05 6.59 -15.95
C THR A 58 -11.24 5.84 -16.54
N VAL A 59 -12.02 5.16 -15.71
CA VAL A 59 -13.19 4.40 -16.17
C VAL A 59 -14.38 5.28 -16.53
N ALA A 60 -14.43 6.54 -16.05
CA ALA A 60 -15.40 7.53 -16.50
C ALA A 60 -15.12 8.04 -17.91
N GLY A 61 -13.88 7.87 -18.41
CA GLY A 61 -13.51 8.19 -19.79
C GLY A 61 -13.40 9.68 -20.09
N ASP A 62 -13.23 10.55 -19.09
CA ASP A 62 -13.10 12.00 -19.28
C ASP A 62 -11.67 12.48 -18.98
N THR A 63 -10.87 12.59 -20.03
CA THR A 63 -9.47 13.05 -19.94
C THR A 63 -9.33 14.49 -19.43
N HIS A 64 -10.35 15.35 -19.60
CA HIS A 64 -10.33 16.71 -19.05
C HIS A 64 -10.38 16.73 -17.52
N ALA A 65 -11.01 15.71 -16.92
CA ALA A 65 -11.02 15.58 -15.47
C ALA A 65 -9.63 15.31 -14.89
N LEU A 66 -8.77 14.60 -15.63
CA LEU A 66 -7.39 14.30 -15.20
C LEU A 66 -6.49 15.54 -15.07
N ALA A 67 -6.77 16.59 -15.86
CA ALA A 67 -6.04 17.86 -15.82
C ALA A 67 -6.63 18.86 -14.79
N ALA A 68 -7.50 18.41 -13.89
CA ALA A 68 -8.11 19.30 -12.90
C ALA A 68 -7.10 19.67 -11.79
N PRO A 69 -7.17 20.91 -11.23
CA PRO A 69 -6.25 21.38 -10.20
C PRO A 69 -6.49 20.72 -8.82
N SER A 70 -7.59 20.01 -8.65
CA SER A 70 -7.88 19.23 -7.44
C SER A 70 -8.79 18.06 -7.78
N PHE A 71 -8.79 17.04 -6.91
CA PHE A 71 -9.67 15.88 -7.09
C PHE A 71 -11.16 16.28 -7.04
N ALA A 72 -11.53 17.23 -6.18
CA ALA A 72 -12.89 17.77 -6.14
C ALA A 72 -13.25 18.47 -7.47
N ALA A 73 -12.34 19.26 -8.05
CA ALA A 73 -12.55 19.88 -9.36
C ALA A 73 -12.64 18.84 -10.49
N ALA A 74 -11.90 17.74 -10.40
CA ALA A 74 -12.04 16.61 -11.34
C ALA A 74 -13.44 16.01 -11.28
N LEU A 75 -13.95 15.74 -10.10
CA LEU A 75 -15.32 15.23 -9.90
C LEU A 75 -16.38 16.23 -10.40
N ALA A 76 -16.20 17.52 -10.13
CA ALA A 76 -17.10 18.57 -10.62
C ALA A 76 -17.17 18.63 -12.17
N ARG A 77 -16.05 18.40 -12.86
CA ARG A 77 -16.00 18.32 -14.33
C ARG A 77 -16.77 17.12 -14.89
N LEU A 78 -16.83 16.02 -14.16
CA LEU A 78 -17.61 14.84 -14.53
C LEU A 78 -19.12 15.06 -14.36
N ALA A 79 -19.55 15.90 -13.41
CA ALA A 79 -20.94 16.04 -13.00
C ALA A 79 -21.93 16.24 -14.17
N PRO A 80 -21.69 17.14 -15.16
CA PRO A 80 -22.66 17.39 -16.23
C PRO A 80 -23.02 16.15 -17.07
N ARG A 81 -22.04 15.25 -17.26
CA ARG A 81 -22.22 14.03 -18.06
C ARG A 81 -22.69 12.83 -17.24
N HIS A 82 -22.39 12.81 -15.96
CA HIS A 82 -22.55 11.61 -15.11
C HIS A 82 -23.60 11.79 -14.00
N ALA A 83 -24.23 12.97 -13.86
CA ALA A 83 -25.22 13.25 -12.81
C ALA A 83 -26.34 12.21 -12.72
N GLY A 84 -26.88 11.76 -13.86
CA GLY A 84 -27.93 10.74 -13.89
C GLY A 84 -27.46 9.37 -13.37
N ARG A 85 -26.19 9.01 -13.60
CA ARG A 85 -25.57 7.79 -13.03
C ARG A 85 -25.41 7.94 -11.51
N TRP A 86 -24.93 9.08 -11.04
CA TRP A 86 -24.74 9.38 -9.62
C TRP A 86 -26.05 9.38 -8.84
N LEU A 87 -27.10 10.02 -9.40
CA LEU A 87 -28.44 10.03 -8.78
C LEU A 87 -29.03 8.62 -8.66
N ARG A 88 -28.93 7.78 -9.69
CA ARG A 88 -29.35 6.38 -9.60
C ARG A 88 -28.60 5.59 -8.53
N THR A 89 -27.29 5.84 -8.43
CA THR A 89 -26.46 5.20 -7.38
C THR A 89 -26.81 5.72 -6.00
N ALA A 90 -27.01 7.05 -5.85
CA ALA A 90 -27.41 7.66 -4.59
C ALA A 90 -28.74 7.05 -4.08
N TRP A 91 -29.69 6.84 -4.97
CA TRP A 91 -30.98 6.20 -4.61
C TRP A 91 -30.78 4.75 -4.20
N ARG A 92 -30.00 3.96 -4.94
CA ARG A 92 -29.70 2.53 -4.62
C ARG A 92 -28.91 2.38 -3.33
N ALA A 93 -27.87 3.18 -3.16
CA ALA A 93 -26.98 3.15 -2.00
C ALA A 93 -27.58 3.82 -0.77
N ARG A 94 -28.72 4.53 -0.88
CA ARG A 94 -29.27 5.41 0.14
C ARG A 94 -28.21 6.36 0.73
N SER A 95 -27.29 6.82 -0.14
CA SER A 95 -26.16 7.65 0.21
C SER A 95 -26.02 8.80 -0.77
N LEU A 96 -25.72 10.00 -0.27
CA LEU A 96 -25.46 11.20 -1.05
C LEU A 96 -23.96 11.51 -1.07
N GLY A 97 -23.55 12.42 -1.97
CA GLY A 97 -22.19 12.92 -2.02
C GLY A 97 -21.19 11.92 -2.60
N LEU A 98 -19.99 11.87 -2.02
CA LEU A 98 -18.88 11.08 -2.57
C LEU A 98 -19.16 9.56 -2.60
N GLY A 99 -19.92 9.03 -1.65
CA GLY A 99 -20.32 7.62 -1.66
C GLY A 99 -21.09 7.21 -2.89
N ALA A 100 -22.00 8.07 -3.38
CA ALA A 100 -22.72 7.84 -4.63
C ALA A 100 -21.80 7.93 -5.86
N ILE A 101 -20.84 8.86 -5.85
CA ILE A 101 -19.87 9.04 -6.93
C ILE A 101 -18.96 7.82 -7.03
N TYR A 102 -18.30 7.43 -5.95
CA TYR A 102 -17.44 6.24 -5.92
C TYR A 102 -18.23 4.98 -6.27
N GLY A 103 -19.39 4.80 -5.67
CA GLY A 103 -20.27 3.66 -5.95
C GLY A 103 -20.70 3.54 -7.40
N SER A 104 -20.84 4.68 -8.11
CA SER A 104 -21.21 4.68 -9.53
C SER A 104 -20.18 4.00 -10.43
N TYR A 105 -18.92 4.01 -10.05
CA TYR A 105 -17.82 3.44 -10.85
C TYR A 105 -17.16 2.24 -10.14
N ALA A 106 -17.70 1.83 -9.00
CA ALA A 106 -17.07 0.85 -8.14
C ALA A 106 -16.67 -0.43 -8.87
N VAL A 107 -17.60 -1.03 -9.61
CA VAL A 107 -17.34 -2.29 -10.34
C VAL A 107 -16.27 -2.09 -11.41
N ASP A 108 -16.39 -1.05 -12.23
CA ASP A 108 -15.46 -0.81 -13.34
C ASP A 108 -14.05 -0.48 -12.81
N ALA A 109 -13.97 0.39 -11.80
CA ALA A 109 -12.70 0.76 -11.17
C ALA A 109 -12.06 -0.43 -10.42
N TYR A 110 -12.86 -1.22 -9.72
CA TYR A 110 -12.38 -2.42 -9.02
C TYR A 110 -11.82 -3.45 -10.00
N ARG A 111 -12.56 -3.74 -11.08
CA ARG A 111 -12.10 -4.68 -12.12
C ARG A 111 -10.80 -4.25 -12.77
N LEU A 112 -10.66 -2.95 -13.07
CA LEU A 112 -9.41 -2.41 -13.62
C LEU A 112 -8.28 -2.54 -12.60
N TRP A 113 -8.51 -2.12 -11.34
CA TRP A 113 -7.52 -2.19 -10.27
C TRP A 113 -7.10 -3.63 -9.96
N TYR A 114 -8.06 -4.48 -9.63
CA TYR A 114 -7.80 -5.89 -9.31
C TYR A 114 -7.19 -6.63 -10.50
N GLY A 115 -7.75 -6.48 -11.71
CA GLY A 115 -7.25 -7.15 -12.91
C GLY A 115 -5.80 -6.78 -13.21
N THR A 116 -5.46 -5.49 -13.16
CA THR A 116 -4.07 -5.02 -13.35
C THR A 116 -3.10 -5.69 -12.39
N PHE A 117 -3.42 -5.71 -11.10
CA PHE A 117 -2.50 -6.28 -10.12
C PHE A 117 -2.53 -7.82 -10.06
N ALA A 118 -3.60 -8.45 -10.49
CA ALA A 118 -3.64 -9.88 -10.75
C ALA A 118 -2.70 -10.28 -11.90
N ASP A 119 -2.63 -9.45 -12.95
CA ASP A 119 -1.68 -9.65 -14.05
C ASP A 119 -0.23 -9.41 -13.60
N VAL A 120 0.03 -8.38 -12.79
CA VAL A 120 1.35 -8.17 -12.16
C VAL A 120 1.75 -9.40 -11.33
N ALA A 121 0.83 -9.93 -10.51
CA ALA A 121 1.11 -11.09 -9.66
C ALA A 121 1.46 -12.34 -10.47
N ARG A 122 0.73 -12.61 -11.57
CA ARG A 122 0.99 -13.74 -12.48
C ARG A 122 2.32 -13.58 -13.22
N ASP A 123 2.54 -12.40 -13.83
CA ASP A 123 3.73 -12.12 -14.64
C ASP A 123 5.01 -12.20 -13.80
N THR A 124 4.97 -11.71 -12.56
CA THR A 124 6.12 -11.68 -11.67
C THR A 124 6.22 -12.92 -10.77
N ASN A 125 5.23 -13.79 -10.75
CA ASN A 125 5.08 -14.91 -9.80
C ASN A 125 5.26 -14.43 -8.35
N ALA A 126 4.61 -13.32 -7.98
CA ALA A 126 4.74 -12.67 -6.68
C ALA A 126 3.41 -12.62 -5.92
N VAL A 127 3.48 -12.62 -4.60
CA VAL A 127 2.39 -12.06 -3.78
C VAL A 127 2.43 -10.56 -3.97
N VAL A 128 1.30 -9.95 -4.35
CA VAL A 128 1.20 -8.51 -4.61
C VAL A 128 0.27 -7.85 -3.60
N VAL A 129 0.76 -6.81 -2.92
CA VAL A 129 -0.11 -5.86 -2.21
C VAL A 129 -0.34 -4.67 -3.14
N ALA A 130 -1.56 -4.57 -3.66
CA ALA A 130 -1.95 -3.67 -4.76
C ALA A 130 -2.15 -2.20 -4.32
N GLY A 131 -1.52 -1.79 -3.23
CA GLY A 131 -1.76 -0.47 -2.64
C GLY A 131 -3.19 -0.32 -2.15
N SER A 132 -3.78 0.89 -2.27
CA SER A 132 -5.18 1.07 -1.88
C SER A 132 -5.98 1.95 -2.84
N ALA A 133 -7.31 1.87 -2.69
CA ALA A 133 -8.29 2.68 -3.40
C ALA A 133 -9.47 3.04 -2.48
N PHE A 134 -10.20 4.11 -2.81
CA PHE A 134 -11.47 4.45 -2.15
C PHE A 134 -12.61 3.80 -2.92
N LEU A 135 -13.04 2.64 -2.46
CA LEU A 135 -14.10 1.88 -3.11
C LEU A 135 -15.04 1.23 -2.09
N PRO A 136 -16.31 1.08 -2.43
CA PRO A 136 -17.22 0.17 -1.72
C PRO A 136 -16.77 -1.29 -1.91
N ASP A 137 -17.40 -2.20 -1.18
CA ASP A 137 -17.19 -3.63 -1.34
C ASP A 137 -17.75 -4.11 -2.67
N VAL A 138 -16.86 -4.62 -3.53
CA VAL A 138 -17.22 -5.26 -4.80
C VAL A 138 -16.91 -6.75 -4.70
N ASP A 139 -17.85 -7.57 -5.17
CA ASP A 139 -17.75 -9.01 -5.18
C ASP A 139 -18.13 -9.58 -6.53
N GLU A 140 -17.76 -10.83 -6.81
CA GLU A 140 -18.11 -11.55 -8.01
C GLU A 140 -18.89 -12.83 -7.65
N GLU A 141 -20.13 -12.91 -8.07
CA GLU A 141 -20.96 -14.09 -7.91
C GLU A 141 -21.26 -14.73 -9.27
N PRO A 142 -21.24 -16.08 -9.39
CA PRO A 142 -21.54 -16.76 -10.66
C PRO A 142 -22.87 -16.36 -11.28
N SER A 143 -23.90 -16.10 -10.45
CA SER A 143 -25.27 -15.76 -10.90
C SER A 143 -25.47 -14.28 -11.23
N ARG A 144 -24.66 -13.37 -10.65
CA ARG A 144 -24.82 -11.89 -10.75
C ARG A 144 -23.67 -11.20 -11.43
N GLY A 145 -22.53 -11.90 -11.59
CA GLY A 145 -21.26 -11.27 -12.00
C GLY A 145 -20.76 -10.27 -10.96
N TRP A 146 -19.96 -9.33 -11.42
CA TRP A 146 -19.41 -8.28 -10.56
C TRP A 146 -20.49 -7.31 -10.08
N HIS A 147 -20.60 -7.11 -8.77
CA HIS A 147 -21.59 -6.22 -8.16
C HIS A 147 -21.08 -5.59 -6.86
N VAL A 148 -21.70 -4.48 -6.45
CA VAL A 148 -21.44 -3.87 -5.14
C VAL A 148 -22.20 -4.66 -4.07
N ARG A 149 -21.47 -5.22 -3.12
CA ARG A 149 -22.04 -5.99 -1.97
C ARG A 149 -22.44 -5.06 -0.84
N ASP A 150 -21.55 -4.11 -0.47
CA ASP A 150 -21.81 -3.06 0.53
C ASP A 150 -21.40 -1.72 -0.06
N TRP A 151 -22.28 -0.71 0.08
CA TRP A 151 -22.08 0.63 -0.46
C TRP A 151 -21.21 1.54 0.42
N ALA A 152 -20.77 1.07 1.59
CA ALA A 152 -19.83 1.80 2.43
C ALA A 152 -18.47 1.93 1.73
N VAL A 153 -18.01 3.15 1.51
CA VAL A 153 -16.71 3.40 0.86
C VAL A 153 -15.60 3.33 1.90
N HIS A 154 -14.63 2.49 1.66
CA HIS A 154 -13.44 2.33 2.49
C HIS A 154 -12.17 2.72 1.71
N ASN A 155 -11.16 3.19 2.40
CA ASN A 155 -9.78 3.13 1.91
C ASN A 155 -9.30 1.70 2.14
N ALA A 156 -9.22 0.90 1.08
CA ALA A 156 -8.93 -0.52 1.21
C ALA A 156 -7.78 -0.96 0.30
N ALA A 157 -6.95 -1.86 0.80
CA ALA A 157 -5.87 -2.53 0.09
C ALA A 157 -6.29 -3.94 -0.34
N LEU A 158 -5.71 -4.47 -1.43
CA LEU A 158 -5.87 -5.85 -1.86
C LEU A 158 -4.54 -6.60 -1.73
N THR A 159 -4.61 -7.83 -1.23
CA THR A 159 -3.51 -8.80 -1.26
C THR A 159 -3.85 -9.89 -2.27
N ILE A 160 -2.97 -10.11 -3.24
CA ILE A 160 -3.22 -10.98 -4.39
C ILE A 160 -2.14 -12.05 -4.45
N ALA A 161 -2.55 -13.30 -4.63
CA ALA A 161 -1.66 -14.45 -4.77
C ALA A 161 -0.90 -14.45 -6.11
N PRO A 162 0.22 -15.17 -6.24
CA PRO A 162 0.96 -15.31 -7.50
C PRO A 162 0.12 -15.83 -8.67
N GLN A 163 -0.95 -16.59 -8.38
CA GLN A 163 -1.90 -17.09 -9.39
C GLN A 163 -2.94 -16.05 -9.81
N GLY A 164 -2.94 -14.87 -9.18
CA GLY A 164 -3.83 -13.75 -9.48
C GLY A 164 -5.16 -13.76 -8.73
N HIS A 165 -5.42 -14.70 -7.81
CA HIS A 165 -6.63 -14.66 -7.00
C HIS A 165 -6.46 -13.78 -5.75
N LEU A 166 -7.56 -13.20 -5.29
CA LEU A 166 -7.59 -12.37 -4.09
C LEU A 166 -7.36 -13.24 -2.84
N LEU A 167 -6.40 -12.85 -1.99
CA LEU A 167 -6.16 -13.46 -0.67
C LEU A 167 -6.88 -12.70 0.44
N ALA A 168 -6.83 -11.37 0.42
CA ALA A 168 -7.47 -10.53 1.42
C ALA A 168 -7.81 -9.13 0.88
N ARG A 169 -8.82 -8.50 1.49
CA ARG A 169 -9.15 -7.09 1.35
C ARG A 169 -9.08 -6.42 2.72
N THR A 170 -8.14 -5.51 2.90
CA THR A 170 -7.89 -4.84 4.18
C THR A 170 -8.39 -3.41 4.14
N ALA A 171 -9.44 -3.08 4.89
CA ALA A 171 -9.92 -1.72 5.06
C ALA A 171 -9.13 -0.98 6.14
N LYS A 172 -8.75 0.27 5.88
CA LYS A 172 -8.02 1.15 6.81
C LYS A 172 -8.84 1.40 8.08
N VAL A 173 -8.25 1.13 9.24
CA VAL A 173 -8.91 1.23 10.55
C VAL A 173 -8.88 2.66 11.09
N HIS A 174 -7.78 3.39 10.86
CA HIS A 174 -7.61 4.77 11.33
C HIS A 174 -7.56 5.73 10.14
N LEU A 175 -8.63 6.47 9.92
CA LEU A 175 -8.71 7.47 8.87
C LEU A 175 -8.06 8.78 9.30
N VAL A 176 -7.41 9.46 8.35
CA VAL A 176 -6.82 10.79 8.56
C VAL A 176 -7.94 11.80 8.80
N PRO A 177 -7.93 12.52 9.94
CA PRO A 177 -8.92 13.57 10.23
C PRO A 177 -8.89 14.68 9.15
N GLY A 178 -10.05 15.20 8.80
CA GLY A 178 -10.18 16.28 7.82
C GLY A 178 -10.21 15.83 6.36
N SER A 179 -9.30 14.93 5.93
CA SER A 179 -9.27 14.44 4.56
C SER A 179 -10.17 13.23 4.35
N GLU A 180 -9.82 12.07 4.89
CA GLU A 180 -10.55 10.82 4.65
C GLU A 180 -11.90 10.80 5.38
N ARG A 181 -11.95 11.23 6.65
CA ARG A 181 -13.22 11.35 7.40
C ARG A 181 -14.13 12.42 6.78
N GLY A 182 -13.56 13.56 6.39
CA GLY A 182 -14.28 14.62 5.70
C GLY A 182 -14.84 14.21 4.34
N ALA A 183 -14.19 13.26 3.68
CA ALA A 183 -14.66 12.62 2.44
C ALA A 183 -15.77 11.57 2.66
N GLY A 184 -16.21 11.32 3.91
CA GLY A 184 -17.29 10.39 4.21
C GLY A 184 -16.90 8.91 4.12
N LEU A 185 -15.61 8.60 4.18
CA LEU A 185 -15.14 7.22 4.23
C LEU A 185 -15.54 6.53 5.53
N ARG A 186 -15.82 5.23 5.45
CA ARG A 186 -16.04 4.35 6.59
C ARG A 186 -14.73 3.76 7.07
N LEU A 187 -14.59 3.69 8.39
CA LEU A 187 -13.49 2.98 9.07
C LEU A 187 -13.60 1.48 8.81
N GLY A 188 -12.46 0.82 8.60
CA GLY A 188 -12.34 -0.61 8.81
C GLY A 188 -12.44 -0.95 10.31
N ARG A 189 -12.61 -2.22 10.62
CA ARG A 189 -12.68 -2.70 12.02
C ARG A 189 -11.39 -3.46 12.35
N LEU A 190 -10.90 -3.28 13.55
CA LEU A 190 -9.68 -3.94 14.01
C LEU A 190 -9.81 -5.48 14.02
N GLU A 191 -11.00 -5.96 14.33
CA GLU A 191 -11.34 -7.40 14.33
C GLU A 191 -11.35 -8.01 12.94
N ASP A 192 -11.59 -7.22 11.88
CA ASP A 192 -11.67 -7.68 10.49
C ASP A 192 -10.29 -7.68 9.79
N LEU A 193 -9.22 -7.24 10.48
CA LEU A 193 -7.88 -7.33 9.93
C LEU A 193 -7.47 -8.80 9.77
N GLU A 194 -7.02 -9.16 8.58
CA GLU A 194 -6.67 -10.53 8.24
C GLU A 194 -5.15 -10.75 8.26
N VAL A 195 -4.76 -11.97 8.59
CA VAL A 195 -3.41 -12.52 8.40
C VAL A 195 -3.54 -13.70 7.45
N VAL A 196 -2.88 -13.63 6.31
CA VAL A 196 -3.00 -14.65 5.25
C VAL A 196 -1.72 -15.48 5.16
N ASP A 197 -1.89 -16.79 4.97
CA ASP A 197 -0.77 -17.70 4.76
C ASP A 197 -0.25 -17.59 3.33
N THR A 198 1.06 -17.46 3.19
CA THR A 198 1.75 -17.38 1.90
C THR A 198 3.04 -18.20 1.92
N LYS A 199 3.67 -18.39 0.75
CA LYS A 199 5.01 -18.99 0.67
C LYS A 199 6.13 -18.09 1.23
N LEU A 200 5.80 -16.88 1.66
CA LEU A 200 6.73 -15.93 2.29
C LEU A 200 6.64 -16.00 3.83
N GLY A 201 5.67 -16.72 4.36
CA GLY A 201 5.20 -16.67 5.73
C GLY A 201 3.84 -15.98 5.83
N ARG A 202 3.42 -15.67 7.04
CA ARG A 202 2.11 -15.09 7.37
C ARG A 202 2.13 -13.58 7.18
N LEU A 203 1.36 -13.10 6.21
CA LEU A 203 1.34 -11.72 5.75
C LEU A 203 0.10 -10.97 6.24
N ALA A 204 0.29 -9.73 6.68
CA ALA A 204 -0.77 -8.78 7.00
C ALA A 204 -0.54 -7.42 6.32
N VAL A 205 -1.60 -6.62 6.24
CA VAL A 205 -1.56 -5.25 5.72
C VAL A 205 -2.11 -4.28 6.76
N ALA A 206 -1.44 -3.14 6.94
CA ALA A 206 -1.88 -2.01 7.76
C ALA A 206 -1.74 -0.72 6.93
N VAL A 207 -2.85 -0.08 6.53
CA VAL A 207 -2.79 1.01 5.55
C VAL A 207 -2.35 2.32 6.24
N CYS A 208 -1.20 2.85 5.82
CA CYS A 208 -0.68 4.18 6.16
C CYS A 208 -0.70 4.48 7.67
N LEU A 209 -1.65 5.30 8.14
CA LEU A 209 -1.79 5.70 9.55
C LEU A 209 -1.91 4.49 10.49
N ASP A 210 -2.47 3.38 10.05
CA ASP A 210 -2.59 2.15 10.84
C ASP A 210 -1.21 1.63 11.30
N GLY A 211 -0.16 1.82 10.52
CA GLY A 211 1.21 1.42 10.85
C GLY A 211 1.83 2.21 12.01
N PHE A 212 1.25 3.35 12.38
CA PHE A 212 1.64 4.14 13.55
C PHE A 212 0.92 3.71 14.83
N HIS A 213 -0.19 2.96 14.70
CA HIS A 213 -1.00 2.56 15.83
C HIS A 213 -0.54 1.23 16.44
N GLY A 214 0.07 1.31 17.61
CA GLY A 214 0.58 0.13 18.35
C GLY A 214 -0.47 -0.97 18.56
N ARG A 215 -1.75 -0.61 18.70
CA ARG A 215 -2.86 -1.56 18.86
C ARG A 215 -3.10 -2.38 17.59
N VAL A 216 -2.98 -1.79 16.40
CA VAL A 216 -3.08 -2.51 15.12
C VAL A 216 -1.96 -3.55 15.03
N LEU A 217 -0.72 -3.13 15.26
CA LEU A 217 0.42 -4.04 15.18
C LEU A 217 0.37 -5.13 16.26
N SER A 218 -0.04 -4.80 17.49
CA SER A 218 -0.21 -5.81 18.56
C SER A 218 -1.26 -6.85 18.20
N THR A 219 -2.36 -6.44 17.57
CA THR A 219 -3.42 -7.35 17.12
C THR A 219 -2.91 -8.30 16.03
N LEU A 220 -2.18 -7.76 15.04
CA LEU A 220 -1.63 -8.57 13.93
C LEU A 220 -0.51 -9.49 14.42
N ASP A 221 0.37 -9.01 15.32
CA ASP A 221 1.42 -9.79 15.96
C ASP A 221 0.85 -10.95 16.76
N ALA A 222 -0.16 -10.70 17.59
CA ALA A 222 -0.85 -11.74 18.38
C ALA A 222 -1.56 -12.78 17.50
N ARG A 223 -1.98 -12.39 16.27
CA ARG A 223 -2.50 -13.31 15.25
C ARG A 223 -1.41 -14.04 14.48
N GLY A 224 -0.14 -13.81 14.83
CA GLY A 224 1.03 -14.48 14.27
C GLY A 224 1.45 -13.95 12.89
N ALA A 225 1.15 -12.70 12.55
CA ALA A 225 1.70 -12.09 11.34
C ALA A 225 3.23 -12.01 11.43
N GLN A 226 3.92 -12.38 10.36
CA GLN A 226 5.37 -12.38 10.25
C GLN A 226 5.89 -11.26 9.34
N LEU A 227 5.08 -10.91 8.33
CA LEU A 227 5.33 -9.78 7.42
C LEU A 227 4.21 -8.77 7.54
N LEU A 228 4.55 -7.49 7.56
CA LEU A 228 3.58 -6.40 7.55
C LEU A 228 3.87 -5.44 6.41
N VAL A 229 2.89 -5.25 5.53
CA VAL A 229 2.95 -4.23 4.47
C VAL A 229 2.15 -3.01 4.90
N GLN A 230 2.78 -1.82 4.78
CA GLN A 230 2.16 -0.53 5.08
C GLN A 230 2.10 0.32 3.80
N PRO A 231 1.10 0.13 2.91
CA PRO A 231 0.90 1.05 1.79
C PRO A 231 0.65 2.46 2.30
N SER A 232 1.42 3.46 1.81
CA SER A 232 1.40 4.80 2.40
C SER A 232 1.40 5.91 1.36
N ALA A 233 0.78 7.05 1.73
CA ALA A 233 0.82 8.31 1.02
C ALA A 233 0.91 9.45 2.04
N ASN A 234 2.07 10.10 2.11
CA ASN A 234 2.26 11.26 2.97
C ASN A 234 2.18 12.56 2.16
N MET A 235 1.32 13.49 2.57
CA MET A 235 1.07 14.75 1.84
C MET A 235 1.95 15.91 2.33
N HIS A 236 2.83 15.66 3.30
CA HIS A 236 3.76 16.66 3.83
C HIS A 236 5.15 16.47 3.25
N PRO A 237 5.89 17.56 2.95
CA PRO A 237 7.27 17.45 2.51
C PRO A 237 8.13 16.71 3.55
N TRP A 238 8.94 15.76 3.08
CA TRP A 238 9.70 14.84 3.93
C TRP A 238 10.71 15.53 4.84
N GLU A 239 11.27 16.65 4.39
CA GLU A 239 12.30 17.42 5.05
C GLU A 239 11.76 18.53 5.97
N THR A 240 10.45 18.82 5.91
CA THR A 240 9.86 19.89 6.72
C THR A 240 9.73 19.49 8.19
N PRO A 241 9.70 20.47 9.12
CA PRO A 241 9.45 20.22 10.52
C PRO A 241 8.14 19.48 10.74
N TRP A 242 8.17 18.41 11.53
CA TRP A 242 6.99 17.67 11.91
C TRP A 242 6.12 18.48 12.87
N VAL A 243 4.84 18.63 12.56
CA VAL A 243 3.94 19.52 13.31
C VAL A 243 3.90 19.24 14.82
N PRO A 244 3.83 17.98 15.30
CA PRO A 244 3.81 17.68 16.73
C PRO A 244 5.15 17.93 17.44
N ASP A 245 6.30 17.84 16.75
CA ASP A 245 7.64 18.13 17.28
C ASP A 245 8.53 18.75 16.20
N PRO A 246 8.56 20.09 16.09
CA PRO A 246 9.29 20.80 15.03
C PRO A 246 10.82 20.65 15.06
N ARG A 247 11.38 19.99 16.09
CA ARG A 247 12.82 19.64 16.16
C ARG A 247 13.18 18.45 15.27
N ARG A 248 12.17 17.76 14.76
CA ARG A 248 12.30 16.58 13.87
C ARG A 248 11.67 16.89 12.54
N SER A 249 12.19 16.28 11.47
CA SER A 249 11.53 16.32 10.17
C SER A 249 10.35 15.36 10.10
N GLU A 250 9.48 15.55 9.13
CA GLU A 250 8.41 14.60 8.80
C GLU A 250 8.99 13.19 8.55
N GLY A 251 10.09 13.10 7.79
CA GLY A 251 10.79 11.85 7.53
C GLY A 251 11.34 11.19 8.79
N ASP A 252 11.86 11.98 9.74
CA ASP A 252 12.31 11.47 11.04
C ASP A 252 11.15 10.88 11.84
N ALA A 253 9.98 11.50 11.79
CA ALA A 253 8.78 10.99 12.44
C ALA A 253 8.31 9.67 11.80
N TRP A 254 8.28 9.60 10.47
CA TRP A 254 7.93 8.37 9.74
C TRP A 254 8.86 7.20 10.09
N LEU A 255 10.16 7.43 10.07
CA LEU A 255 11.15 6.41 10.41
C LEU A 255 11.27 6.15 11.92
N GLY A 256 10.99 7.13 12.77
CA GLY A 256 11.14 7.07 14.21
C GLY A 256 9.91 6.57 14.98
N GLU A 257 8.71 6.75 14.44
CA GLU A 257 7.45 6.41 15.12
C GLU A 257 6.53 5.48 14.32
N GLY A 258 6.74 5.41 12.99
CA GLY A 258 5.99 4.56 12.08
C GLY A 258 6.38 3.08 12.18
N LEU A 259 6.15 2.35 11.08
CA LEU A 259 6.30 0.90 11.00
C LEU A 259 7.65 0.39 11.54
N ARG A 260 8.77 1.06 11.19
CA ARG A 260 10.10 0.65 11.66
C ARG A 260 10.16 0.56 13.20
N ALA A 261 9.75 1.61 13.88
CA ALA A 261 9.80 1.66 15.35
C ALA A 261 8.76 0.74 16.00
N ARG A 262 7.58 0.65 15.41
CA ARG A 262 6.48 -0.19 15.92
C ARG A 262 6.71 -1.68 15.72
N LEU A 263 7.56 -2.04 14.74
CA LEU A 263 7.96 -3.42 14.49
C LEU A 263 8.89 -3.99 15.58
N GLN A 264 9.71 -3.12 16.18
CA GLN A 264 10.71 -3.56 17.17
C GLN A 264 10.06 -4.20 18.41
N GLY A 265 10.65 -5.30 18.89
CA GLY A 265 10.17 -6.04 20.06
C GLY A 265 8.85 -6.82 19.86
N ARG A 266 8.39 -6.99 18.62
CA ARG A 266 7.25 -7.86 18.31
C ARG A 266 7.66 -9.33 18.33
N GLN A 267 6.73 -10.20 18.75
CA GLN A 267 7.03 -11.63 18.94
C GLN A 267 7.01 -12.39 17.60
N SER A 268 6.04 -12.10 16.73
CA SER A 268 5.85 -12.81 15.47
C SER A 268 6.32 -11.99 14.28
N LEU A 269 6.06 -10.68 14.27
CA LEU A 269 6.43 -9.78 13.18
C LEU A 269 7.95 -9.69 13.02
N ARG A 270 8.45 -10.05 11.82
CA ARG A 270 9.87 -10.08 11.46
C ARG A 270 10.25 -8.97 10.50
N TYR A 271 9.41 -8.70 9.51
CA TYR A 271 9.71 -7.73 8.45
C TYR A 271 8.56 -6.78 8.21
N GLY A 272 8.90 -5.55 7.86
CA GLY A 272 7.99 -4.51 7.41
C GLY A 272 8.35 -3.97 6.04
N VAL A 273 7.37 -3.73 5.18
CA VAL A 273 7.53 -3.17 3.84
C VAL A 273 6.62 -1.95 3.73
N ASN A 274 7.20 -0.76 3.49
CA ASN A 274 6.46 0.49 3.39
C ASN A 274 6.65 1.12 2.00
N PRO A 275 5.81 0.81 1.02
CA PRO A 275 5.78 1.52 -0.26
C PRO A 275 5.13 2.90 -0.08
N MET A 276 5.77 3.95 -0.62
CA MET A 276 5.33 5.34 -0.54
C MET A 276 4.90 5.86 -1.91
N LEU A 277 3.79 6.61 -1.94
CA LEU A 277 3.37 7.38 -3.10
C LEU A 277 4.18 8.68 -3.16
N VAL A 278 4.63 9.07 -4.38
CA VAL A 278 5.32 10.33 -4.64
C VAL A 278 4.75 10.99 -5.90
N GLY A 279 5.34 12.09 -6.37
CA GLY A 279 4.92 12.79 -7.60
C GLY A 279 3.82 13.82 -7.36
N GLU A 280 3.02 14.10 -8.38
CA GLU A 280 1.97 15.13 -8.30
C GLU A 280 0.77 14.78 -9.17
N ALA A 281 -0.43 14.83 -8.59
CA ALA A 281 -1.69 14.78 -9.32
C ALA A 281 -2.79 15.51 -8.53
N PHE A 282 -3.69 16.18 -9.23
CA PHE A 282 -4.87 16.84 -8.64
C PHE A 282 -4.54 17.85 -7.53
N GLY A 283 -3.40 18.56 -7.64
CA GLY A 283 -2.94 19.51 -6.61
C GLY A 283 -2.40 18.86 -5.34
N LEU A 284 -2.30 17.54 -5.31
CA LEU A 284 -1.70 16.79 -4.22
C LEU A 284 -0.28 16.38 -4.61
N ARG A 285 0.66 16.53 -3.66
CA ARG A 285 2.09 16.23 -3.84
C ARG A 285 2.57 15.28 -2.75
N PRO A 286 2.23 13.99 -2.82
CA PRO A 286 2.73 13.05 -1.83
C PRO A 286 4.27 13.00 -1.87
N ARG A 287 4.87 12.87 -0.68
CA ARG A 287 6.31 12.82 -0.43
C ARG A 287 6.62 11.71 0.54
N GLY A 288 7.63 10.90 0.24
CA GLY A 288 8.05 9.87 1.16
C GLY A 288 9.06 8.91 0.56
N ARG A 289 9.83 8.26 1.41
CA ARG A 289 10.85 7.29 0.98
C ARG A 289 10.40 5.88 1.28
N SER A 290 10.14 5.11 0.23
CA SER A 290 9.82 3.69 0.36
C SER A 290 10.93 2.94 1.08
N SER A 291 10.56 1.98 1.93
CA SER A 291 11.52 1.37 2.86
C SER A 291 11.15 -0.08 3.21
N ILE A 292 12.18 -0.84 3.60
CA ILE A 292 12.05 -2.21 4.11
C ILE A 292 12.74 -2.28 5.46
N PHE A 293 12.12 -2.96 6.42
CA PHE A 293 12.54 -3.02 7.81
C PHE A 293 12.62 -4.45 8.32
N ALA A 294 13.50 -4.67 9.32
CA ALA A 294 13.55 -5.89 10.12
C ALA A 294 13.29 -5.59 11.60
N ASN A 295 12.69 -6.53 12.29
CA ASN A 295 12.64 -6.55 13.75
C ASN A 295 13.98 -7.05 14.28
N VAL A 296 14.72 -6.17 14.95
CA VAL A 296 16.07 -6.47 15.50
C VAL A 296 16.12 -6.41 17.04
N ALA A 297 15.01 -6.05 17.70
CA ALA A 297 14.99 -5.86 19.15
C ALA A 297 14.99 -7.17 19.96
N ASP A 298 14.78 -8.33 19.32
CA ASP A 298 15.04 -9.66 19.93
C ASP A 298 16.54 -10.05 19.87
N ALA A 299 17.38 -9.12 19.43
CA ALA A 299 18.74 -9.37 19.02
C ALA A 299 19.74 -9.61 20.18
N ASP A 300 19.41 -9.29 21.44
CA ASP A 300 20.33 -9.59 22.55
C ASP A 300 20.45 -11.11 22.81
N ALA A 301 19.44 -11.90 22.43
CA ALA A 301 19.51 -13.37 22.45
C ALA A 301 19.87 -14.00 21.08
N ARG A 302 19.67 -13.27 19.97
CA ARG A 302 19.87 -13.72 18.57
C ARG A 302 20.90 -12.89 17.80
N ALA A 303 21.56 -11.94 18.46
CA ALA A 303 22.38 -10.88 17.88
C ALA A 303 23.60 -11.38 17.10
N ALA A 304 24.15 -12.52 17.43
CA ALA A 304 25.37 -12.99 16.77
C ALA A 304 25.15 -13.45 15.32
N GLU A 305 23.99 -14.02 14.98
CA GLU A 305 23.68 -14.50 13.61
C GLU A 305 22.85 -13.51 12.80
N GLY A 306 21.86 -12.87 13.42
CA GLY A 306 21.00 -11.90 12.75
C GLY A 306 21.73 -10.61 12.35
N GLN A 307 22.62 -10.09 13.18
CA GLN A 307 23.45 -8.91 12.86
C GLN A 307 24.46 -9.19 11.74
N LYS A 308 25.00 -10.40 11.64
CA LYS A 308 25.85 -10.80 10.52
C LYS A 308 25.07 -10.87 9.21
N ALA A 309 23.82 -11.38 9.23
CA ALA A 309 22.96 -11.41 8.07
C ALA A 309 22.50 -10.00 7.66
N VAL A 310 22.10 -9.14 8.60
CA VAL A 310 21.72 -7.75 8.34
C VAL A 310 22.92 -6.91 7.88
N ALA A 311 24.11 -7.09 8.46
CA ALA A 311 25.32 -6.43 8.01
C ALA A 311 25.79 -6.91 6.63
N ALA A 312 25.65 -8.21 6.33
CA ALA A 312 25.95 -8.76 5.01
C ALA A 312 24.96 -8.26 3.93
N LEU A 313 23.68 -8.11 4.27
CA LEU A 313 22.66 -7.52 3.40
C LEU A 313 22.91 -6.01 3.16
N ALA A 314 23.33 -5.27 4.18
CA ALA A 314 23.70 -3.85 4.05
C ALA A 314 24.97 -3.66 3.20
N GLN A 315 25.92 -4.61 3.22
CA GLN A 315 27.11 -4.60 2.36
C GLN A 315 26.84 -5.03 0.92
N ALA A 316 25.84 -5.90 0.70
CA ALA A 316 25.46 -6.33 -0.65
C ALA A 316 24.60 -5.30 -1.39
N ALA A 317 23.87 -4.46 -0.67
CA ALA A 317 23.19 -3.29 -1.22
C ALA A 317 24.17 -2.12 -1.25
N ALA A 318 24.81 -1.88 -2.39
CA ALA A 318 25.63 -0.68 -2.63
C ALA A 318 24.72 0.59 -2.67
N VAL A 319 24.14 0.94 -1.54
CA VAL A 319 23.31 2.13 -1.33
C VAL A 319 24.04 3.04 -0.34
N ALA A 320 23.97 4.36 -0.59
CA ALA A 320 24.53 5.43 0.24
C ALA A 320 24.36 5.19 1.75
N PRO A 321 25.22 5.78 2.60
CA PRO A 321 25.22 5.49 4.03
C PRO A 321 23.82 5.60 4.59
N ILE A 322 23.24 4.45 4.85
CA ILE A 322 21.92 4.31 5.45
C ILE A 322 22.06 4.92 6.85
N ASP A 323 21.20 5.88 7.12
CA ASP A 323 20.97 6.38 8.47
C ASP A 323 21.04 5.18 9.44
N ALA A 324 21.93 5.23 10.41
CA ALA A 324 22.27 4.11 11.30
C ALA A 324 21.10 3.72 12.25
N ARG A 325 19.87 3.70 11.73
CA ARG A 325 18.67 3.35 12.49
C ARG A 325 18.50 1.83 12.55
N PRO A 326 18.52 1.23 13.72
CA PRO A 326 18.37 -0.22 13.85
C PRO A 326 17.13 -0.74 13.12
N GLY A 327 17.28 -1.81 12.35
CA GLY A 327 16.21 -2.47 11.63
C GLY A 327 15.83 -1.84 10.27
N LEU A 328 16.44 -0.74 9.85
CA LEU A 328 16.29 -0.22 8.49
C LEU A 328 17.20 -1.01 7.53
N LEU A 329 16.60 -1.78 6.61
CA LEU A 329 17.33 -2.58 5.63
C LEU A 329 17.60 -1.79 4.34
N VAL A 330 16.56 -1.14 3.82
CA VAL A 330 16.64 -0.36 2.57
C VAL A 330 15.74 0.86 2.67
N LEU A 331 16.20 1.97 2.08
CA LEU A 331 15.45 3.22 1.97
C LEU A 331 15.60 3.75 0.55
N ALA A 332 14.50 4.24 -0.06
CA ALA A 332 14.55 4.89 -1.37
C ALA A 332 15.50 6.10 -1.36
N PRO A 333 16.17 6.42 -2.49
CA PRO A 333 17.20 7.47 -2.53
C PRO A 333 16.65 8.85 -2.16
N ASP A 334 15.41 9.15 -2.54
CA ASP A 334 14.76 10.43 -2.22
C ASP A 334 13.24 10.25 -2.01
N ALA A 335 12.56 11.33 -1.65
CA ALA A 335 11.13 11.36 -1.32
C ALA A 335 10.24 11.88 -2.46
N GLU A 336 10.77 12.11 -3.66
CA GLU A 336 10.09 12.80 -4.75
C GLU A 336 9.98 12.00 -6.04
N HIS A 337 10.98 11.14 -6.31
CA HIS A 337 11.07 10.43 -7.57
C HIS A 337 10.65 8.97 -7.43
N GLU A 338 10.25 8.41 -8.55
CA GLU A 338 9.93 6.99 -8.64
C GLU A 338 11.16 6.13 -8.35
N ALA A 339 10.97 5.08 -7.56
CA ALA A 339 12.01 4.15 -7.20
C ALA A 339 11.45 2.76 -6.89
N VAL A 340 12.30 1.75 -6.96
CA VAL A 340 12.01 0.42 -6.46
C VAL A 340 13.11 0.03 -5.48
N VAL A 341 12.75 -0.25 -4.24
CA VAL A 341 13.69 -0.76 -3.24
C VAL A 341 13.44 -2.22 -2.97
N ARG A 342 14.51 -3.00 -2.81
CA ARG A 342 14.48 -4.46 -2.69
C ARG A 342 15.39 -4.94 -1.57
N ALA A 343 15.01 -6.04 -0.93
CA ALA A 343 15.85 -6.74 0.03
C ALA A 343 15.66 -8.26 -0.12
N HIS A 344 16.73 -9.01 0.03
CA HIS A 344 16.67 -10.45 0.26
C HIS A 344 16.86 -10.70 1.74
N VAL A 345 15.93 -11.44 2.34
CA VAL A 345 15.94 -11.68 3.79
C VAL A 345 15.68 -13.16 4.06
N PRO A 346 16.16 -13.70 5.18
CA PRO A 346 15.82 -15.06 5.62
C PRO A 346 14.31 -15.25 5.70
N HIS A 347 13.83 -16.45 5.35
CA HIS A 347 12.42 -16.80 5.54
C HIS A 347 12.06 -16.72 7.04
N PRO A 348 10.91 -16.11 7.42
CA PRO A 348 10.54 -15.93 8.83
C PRO A 348 10.56 -17.20 9.66
N ASP A 349 10.11 -18.34 9.11
CA ASP A 349 10.10 -19.62 9.82
C ASP A 349 11.51 -20.18 10.05
N GLY A 350 12.48 -19.86 9.18
CA GLY A 350 13.89 -20.23 9.37
C GLY A 350 14.55 -19.51 10.54
N LEU A 351 13.98 -18.39 11.01
CA LEU A 351 14.42 -17.66 12.19
C LEU A 351 13.84 -18.24 13.49
N ALA A 352 12.72 -18.99 13.39
CA ALA A 352 12.07 -19.63 14.54
C ALA A 352 12.74 -20.98 14.93
N SER A 353 13.41 -21.65 14.00
CA SER A 353 14.06 -22.95 14.21
C SER A 353 15.48 -22.86 14.79
N ALA A 354 16.00 -21.67 15.04
CA ALA A 354 17.33 -21.44 15.65
C ALA A 354 17.27 -21.22 17.18
N THR A 355 16.10 -21.54 17.81
CA THR A 355 15.92 -21.60 19.27
C THR A 355 15.84 -23.08 19.73
#